data_fefbe31bf3f7c10eff401f915bb3ae19
#
_entry.id   fefbe31bf3f7c10eff401f915bb3ae19
#
_cell.length_a   1.000
_cell.length_b   1.000
_cell.length_c   1.000
_cell.angle_alpha   90.00
_cell.angle_beta   90.00
_cell.angle_gamma   90.00
#
_symmetry.space_group_name_H-M   'P 1'
#
loop_
_entity.id
_entity.type
_entity.pdbx_description
1 polymer ?
#
loop_
_entity_poly.entity_id
_entity_poly.type
_entity_poly.pdbx_seq_one_letter_code
_entity_poly.pdbx_strand_id
1 'polypeptide(L)'
;YHAKDLAGKAVVFKIKLHDVCVRQLPSMNSDFAKKVGGVDTMEEFREKVRKQLYDGRHGGALNRAKDQVLAKLADAAEGELPSVLVESAYQQEMEQIQQQLQMQRLSLDRYLSQNHQTRESFTAAVRTAAEKNTRARMALLQIAQNENLVPTEEDIDKTLSERAERTKKTLEEVKAASNVEAMRRNEG
;
A
#
# COMPACT_ATOMS: atom_id res chain seq x y z
N TYR A 1 -19.76 -29.14 -8.07
CA TYR A 1 -20.76 -28.28 -8.70
C TYR A 1 -21.42 -27.42 -7.63
N HIS A 2 -21.51 -26.11 -7.83
CA HIS A 2 -21.99 -25.19 -6.78
C HIS A 2 -23.53 -25.20 -6.61
N ALA A 3 -24.27 -25.70 -7.58
CA ALA A 3 -25.71 -25.87 -7.49
C ALA A 3 -26.05 -27.14 -6.71
N LYS A 4 -26.65 -26.98 -5.51
CA LYS A 4 -26.95 -28.09 -4.57
C LYS A 4 -27.87 -29.15 -5.16
N ASP A 5 -28.76 -28.78 -6.06
CA ASP A 5 -29.74 -29.64 -6.78
C ASP A 5 -29.09 -30.49 -7.85
N LEU A 6 -27.89 -30.15 -8.31
CA LEU A 6 -27.11 -30.89 -9.32
C LEU A 6 -25.92 -31.67 -8.74
N ALA A 7 -25.59 -31.40 -7.47
CA ALA A 7 -24.45 -32.03 -6.82
C ALA A 7 -24.66 -33.55 -6.71
N GLY A 8 -23.67 -34.33 -7.18
CA GLY A 8 -23.70 -35.78 -7.18
C GLY A 8 -24.56 -36.45 -8.26
N LYS A 9 -25.22 -35.69 -9.15
CA LYS A 9 -26.00 -36.24 -10.28
C LYS A 9 -25.15 -36.32 -11.54
N ALA A 10 -25.38 -37.40 -12.33
CA ALA A 10 -24.79 -37.48 -13.65
C ALA A 10 -25.48 -36.47 -14.59
N VAL A 11 -24.71 -35.60 -15.19
CA VAL A 11 -25.22 -34.57 -16.13
C VAL A 11 -24.50 -34.67 -17.46
N VAL A 12 -25.21 -34.39 -18.55
CA VAL A 12 -24.66 -34.37 -19.92
C VAL A 12 -24.68 -32.92 -20.41
N PHE A 13 -23.50 -32.41 -20.75
CA PHE A 13 -23.36 -31.09 -21.36
C PHE A 13 -23.31 -31.24 -22.90
N LYS A 14 -24.25 -30.63 -23.60
CA LYS A 14 -24.17 -30.48 -25.06
C LYS A 14 -23.50 -29.15 -25.38
N ILE A 15 -22.25 -29.20 -25.85
CA ILE A 15 -21.46 -28.04 -26.19
C ILE A 15 -21.40 -27.92 -27.72
N LYS A 16 -21.72 -26.71 -28.22
CA LYS A 16 -21.50 -26.34 -29.61
C LYS A 16 -20.33 -25.37 -29.66
N LEU A 17 -19.21 -25.85 -30.21
CA LEU A 17 -18.04 -25.00 -30.41
C LEU A 17 -18.31 -24.12 -31.65
N HIS A 18 -18.30 -22.80 -31.46
CA HIS A 18 -18.53 -21.83 -32.53
C HIS A 18 -17.24 -21.43 -33.22
N ASP A 19 -16.20 -21.10 -32.43
CA ASP A 19 -14.93 -20.62 -32.91
C ASP A 19 -13.77 -21.14 -32.07
N VAL A 20 -12.63 -21.35 -32.71
CA VAL A 20 -11.35 -21.65 -32.08
C VAL A 20 -10.39 -20.51 -32.39
N CYS A 21 -10.08 -19.68 -31.37
CA CYS A 21 -9.15 -18.58 -31.53
C CYS A 21 -7.75 -18.98 -31.04
N VAL A 22 -6.74 -18.73 -31.87
CA VAL A 22 -5.34 -18.90 -31.48
C VAL A 22 -4.76 -17.52 -31.16
N ARG A 23 -4.17 -17.40 -29.98
CA ARG A 23 -3.53 -16.14 -29.56
C ARG A 23 -2.20 -15.97 -30.30
N GLN A 24 -2.15 -15.04 -31.26
CA GLN A 24 -0.91 -14.62 -31.90
C GLN A 24 -0.26 -13.53 -31.07
N LEU A 25 0.96 -13.81 -30.58
CA LEU A 25 1.79 -12.80 -29.90
C LEU A 25 2.64 -12.05 -30.94
N PRO A 26 2.83 -10.74 -30.77
CA PRO A 26 3.71 -9.99 -31.65
C PRO A 26 5.16 -10.49 -31.50
N SER A 27 5.92 -10.40 -32.59
CA SER A 27 7.35 -10.71 -32.58
C SER A 27 8.10 -9.71 -31.69
N MET A 28 9.06 -10.20 -30.90
CA MET A 28 9.89 -9.39 -30.02
C MET A 28 11.03 -8.73 -30.84
N ASN A 29 10.70 -7.71 -31.58
CA ASN A 29 11.61 -6.94 -32.43
C ASN A 29 11.61 -5.46 -32.07
N SER A 30 12.36 -4.63 -32.82
CA SER A 30 12.43 -3.19 -32.61
C SER A 30 11.07 -2.49 -32.70
N ASP A 31 10.17 -2.97 -33.56
CA ASP A 31 8.81 -2.40 -33.65
C ASP A 31 8.00 -2.65 -32.39
N PHE A 32 8.17 -3.82 -31.78
CA PHE A 32 7.57 -4.13 -30.47
C PHE A 32 8.13 -3.21 -29.38
N ALA A 33 9.46 -3.01 -29.35
CA ALA A 33 10.12 -2.12 -28.40
C ALA A 33 9.61 -0.68 -28.51
N LYS A 34 9.41 -0.18 -29.73
CA LYS A 34 8.85 1.14 -30.01
C LYS A 34 7.40 1.27 -29.55
N LYS A 35 6.55 0.33 -29.92
CA LYS A 35 5.11 0.38 -29.62
C LYS A 35 4.80 0.21 -28.12
N VAL A 36 5.49 -0.69 -27.44
CA VAL A 36 5.20 -1.07 -26.05
C VAL A 36 6.10 -0.33 -25.06
N GLY A 37 7.38 -0.19 -25.41
CA GLY A 37 8.40 0.39 -24.53
C GLY A 37 8.67 1.87 -24.76
N GLY A 38 8.34 2.39 -25.95
CA GLY A 38 8.71 3.75 -26.34
C GLY A 38 10.22 3.96 -26.47
N VAL A 39 10.95 2.88 -26.83
CA VAL A 39 12.41 2.85 -27.03
C VAL A 39 12.74 2.22 -28.36
N ASP A 40 13.92 2.51 -28.93
CA ASP A 40 14.23 2.14 -30.30
C ASP A 40 14.71 0.70 -30.46
N THR A 41 15.31 0.13 -29.43
CA THR A 41 15.90 -1.20 -29.49
C THR A 41 15.35 -2.16 -28.44
N MET A 42 15.45 -3.47 -28.70
CA MET A 42 15.06 -4.48 -27.72
C MET A 42 15.99 -4.54 -26.51
N GLU A 43 17.25 -4.14 -26.69
CA GLU A 43 18.22 -4.02 -25.59
C GLU A 43 17.78 -2.93 -24.61
N GLU A 44 17.47 -1.73 -25.09
CA GLU A 44 16.94 -0.64 -24.27
C GLU A 44 15.61 -1.02 -23.59
N PHE A 45 14.75 -1.76 -24.30
CA PHE A 45 13.50 -2.24 -23.72
C PHE A 45 13.74 -3.20 -22.56
N ARG A 46 14.67 -4.15 -22.72
CA ARG A 46 15.05 -5.08 -21.65
C ARG A 46 15.66 -4.38 -20.45
N GLU A 47 16.55 -3.40 -20.70
CA GLU A 47 17.13 -2.60 -19.60
C GLU A 47 16.08 -1.77 -18.87
N LYS A 48 15.14 -1.16 -19.59
CA LYS A 48 14.01 -0.43 -19.00
C LYS A 48 13.16 -1.34 -18.11
N VAL A 49 12.80 -2.52 -18.60
CA VAL A 49 12.02 -3.50 -17.82
C VAL A 49 12.81 -4.02 -16.63
N ARG A 50 14.12 -4.31 -16.81
CA ARG A 50 15.00 -4.73 -15.72
C ARG A 50 15.08 -3.68 -14.62
N LYS A 51 15.26 -2.41 -14.99
CA LYS A 51 15.28 -1.28 -14.06
C LYS A 51 13.95 -1.15 -13.32
N GLN A 52 12.82 -1.18 -14.02
CA GLN A 52 11.49 -1.11 -13.38
C GLN A 52 11.25 -2.25 -12.37
N LEU A 53 11.66 -3.48 -12.74
CA LEU A 53 11.54 -4.63 -11.84
C LEU A 53 12.49 -4.51 -10.63
N TYR A 54 13.70 -4.01 -10.86
CA TYR A 54 14.67 -3.77 -9.78
C TYR A 54 14.14 -2.71 -8.81
N ASP A 55 13.74 -1.55 -9.33
CA ASP A 55 13.25 -0.42 -8.53
C ASP A 55 12.00 -0.83 -7.72
N GLY A 56 11.07 -1.55 -8.34
CA GLY A 56 9.89 -2.07 -7.65
C GLY A 56 10.23 -3.09 -6.54
N ARG A 57 11.14 -4.02 -6.80
CA ARG A 57 11.60 -5.00 -5.81
C ARG A 57 12.41 -4.36 -4.69
N HIS A 58 13.31 -3.43 -5.06
CA HIS A 58 14.14 -2.71 -4.09
C HIS A 58 13.28 -1.85 -3.16
N GLY A 59 12.36 -1.06 -3.72
CA GLY A 59 11.41 -0.27 -2.91
C GLY A 59 10.57 -1.14 -1.99
N GLY A 60 10.04 -2.25 -2.50
CA GLY A 60 9.30 -3.20 -1.67
C GLY A 60 10.13 -3.87 -0.58
N ALA A 61 11.41 -4.18 -0.85
CA ALA A 61 12.31 -4.74 0.15
C ALA A 61 12.67 -3.71 1.23
N LEU A 62 12.92 -2.46 0.84
CA LEU A 62 13.19 -1.36 1.76
C LEU A 62 12.01 -1.09 2.68
N ASN A 63 10.80 -1.05 2.14
CA ASN A 63 9.59 -0.85 2.95
C ASN A 63 9.41 -1.99 3.96
N ARG A 64 9.55 -3.26 3.53
CA ARG A 64 9.49 -4.40 4.47
C ARG A 64 10.57 -4.32 5.56
N ALA A 65 11.77 -3.86 5.23
CA ALA A 65 12.82 -3.67 6.24
C ALA A 65 12.44 -2.58 7.25
N LYS A 66 11.89 -1.45 6.78
CA LYS A 66 11.37 -0.39 7.65
C LYS A 66 10.26 -0.91 8.56
N ASP A 67 9.28 -1.64 8.00
CA ASP A 67 8.18 -2.23 8.78
C ASP A 67 8.70 -3.19 9.86
N GLN A 68 9.70 -4.00 9.54
CA GLN A 68 10.32 -4.90 10.52
C GLN A 68 11.05 -4.14 11.64
N VAL A 69 11.72 -3.03 11.33
CA VAL A 69 12.35 -2.18 12.34
C VAL A 69 11.30 -1.56 13.24
N LEU A 70 10.22 -1.02 12.67
CA LEU A 70 9.11 -0.44 13.43
C LEU A 70 8.42 -1.49 14.31
N ALA A 71 8.21 -2.70 13.80
CA ALA A 71 7.63 -3.78 14.59
C ALA A 71 8.52 -4.15 15.79
N LYS A 72 9.84 -4.29 15.57
CA LYS A 72 10.79 -4.55 16.67
C LYS A 72 10.86 -3.40 17.68
N LEU A 73 10.78 -2.17 17.19
CA LEU A 73 10.73 -0.99 18.06
C LEU A 73 9.47 -0.99 18.93
N ALA A 74 8.31 -1.29 18.34
CA ALA A 74 7.07 -1.41 19.09
C ALA A 74 7.11 -2.52 20.15
N ASP A 75 7.71 -3.67 19.81
CA ASP A 75 7.85 -4.81 20.73
C ASP A 75 8.86 -4.52 21.86
N ALA A 76 9.88 -3.70 21.61
CA ALA A 76 10.89 -3.30 22.60
C ALA A 76 10.47 -2.10 23.48
N ALA A 77 9.49 -1.32 23.02
CA ALA A 77 9.04 -0.14 23.76
C ALA A 77 8.17 -0.55 24.95
N GLU A 78 8.62 -0.20 26.15
CA GLU A 78 7.92 -0.40 27.40
C GLU A 78 7.03 0.80 27.75
N GLY A 79 5.98 0.57 28.52
CA GLY A 79 5.07 1.60 29.01
C GLY A 79 3.63 1.42 28.57
N GLU A 80 2.73 1.99 29.33
CA GLU A 80 1.30 1.99 29.03
C GLU A 80 0.95 3.06 28.00
N LEU A 81 0.19 2.69 27.00
CA LEU A 81 -0.35 3.64 26.03
C LEU A 81 -1.66 4.24 26.54
N PRO A 82 -1.83 5.57 26.46
CA PRO A 82 -3.12 6.18 26.75
C PRO A 82 -4.20 5.60 25.81
N SER A 83 -5.28 5.10 26.40
CA SER A 83 -6.38 4.47 25.65
C SER A 83 -6.99 5.39 24.59
N VAL A 84 -6.98 6.70 24.85
CA VAL A 84 -7.46 7.72 23.89
C VAL A 84 -6.65 7.72 22.59
N LEU A 85 -5.33 7.56 22.68
CA LEU A 85 -4.45 7.52 21.49
C LEU A 85 -4.69 6.25 20.67
N VAL A 86 -4.83 5.11 21.35
CA VAL A 86 -5.11 3.84 20.69
C VAL A 86 -6.49 3.87 20.01
N GLU A 87 -7.50 4.43 20.67
CA GLU A 87 -8.84 4.55 20.10
C GLU A 87 -8.85 5.50 18.89
N SER A 88 -8.17 6.65 18.98
CA SER A 88 -8.02 7.57 17.85
C SER A 88 -7.32 6.92 16.66
N ALA A 89 -6.24 6.19 16.89
CA ALA A 89 -5.52 5.45 15.85
C ALA A 89 -6.41 4.37 15.22
N TYR A 90 -7.15 3.62 16.03
CA TYR A 90 -8.10 2.61 15.55
C TYR A 90 -9.18 3.23 14.63
N GLN A 91 -9.76 4.35 15.02
CA GLN A 91 -10.76 5.04 14.20
C GLN A 91 -10.16 5.50 12.86
N GLN A 92 -8.97 6.07 12.87
CA GLN A 92 -8.26 6.49 11.66
C GLN A 92 -7.97 5.31 10.71
N GLU A 93 -7.50 4.18 11.25
CA GLU A 93 -7.26 2.98 10.43
C GLU A 93 -8.56 2.42 9.85
N MET A 94 -9.63 2.39 10.63
CA MET A 94 -10.95 1.96 10.15
C MET A 94 -11.49 2.85 9.03
N GLU A 95 -11.33 4.17 9.15
CA GLU A 95 -11.71 5.12 8.10
C GLU A 95 -10.90 4.89 6.82
N GLN A 96 -9.60 4.71 6.92
CA GLN A 96 -8.74 4.41 5.76
C GLN A 96 -9.15 3.12 5.06
N ILE A 97 -9.40 2.06 5.82
CA ILE A 97 -9.89 0.79 5.28
C ILE A 97 -11.22 0.98 4.56
N GLN A 98 -12.16 1.71 5.16
CA GLN A 98 -13.46 1.98 4.55
C GLN A 98 -13.32 2.78 3.24
N GLN A 99 -12.48 3.81 3.22
CA GLN A 99 -12.19 4.59 2.01
C GLN A 99 -11.57 3.72 0.91
N GLN A 100 -10.63 2.85 1.26
CA GLN A 100 -9.99 1.94 0.31
C GLN A 100 -10.99 0.94 -0.28
N LEU A 101 -11.88 0.39 0.55
CA LEU A 101 -12.95 -0.50 0.11
C LEU A 101 -13.96 0.22 -0.81
N GLN A 102 -14.31 1.47 -0.48
CA GLN A 102 -15.20 2.29 -1.31
C GLN A 102 -14.59 2.55 -2.71
N MET A 103 -13.28 2.85 -2.79
CA MET A 103 -12.61 2.99 -4.08
C MET A 103 -12.69 1.71 -4.93
N GLN A 104 -12.69 0.55 -4.29
CA GLN A 104 -12.85 -0.75 -4.94
C GLN A 104 -14.34 -1.14 -5.13
N ARG A 105 -15.29 -0.28 -4.78
CA ARG A 105 -16.74 -0.54 -4.77
C ARG A 105 -17.11 -1.80 -3.96
N LEU A 106 -16.39 -2.05 -2.88
CA LEU A 106 -16.56 -3.20 -2.01
C LEU A 106 -17.09 -2.75 -0.64
N SER A 107 -18.11 -3.43 -0.12
CA SER A 107 -18.54 -3.22 1.27
C SER A 107 -17.67 -4.05 2.23
N LEU A 108 -17.57 -3.58 3.49
CA LEU A 108 -16.84 -4.31 4.54
C LEU A 108 -17.38 -5.74 4.72
N ASP A 109 -18.70 -5.92 4.73
CA ASP A 109 -19.29 -7.24 4.92
C ASP A 109 -18.95 -8.20 3.76
N ARG A 110 -18.91 -7.69 2.53
CA ARG A 110 -18.49 -8.48 1.37
C ARG A 110 -17.00 -8.83 1.43
N TYR A 111 -16.17 -7.90 1.85
CA TYR A 111 -14.73 -8.12 2.07
C TYR A 111 -14.51 -9.22 3.13
N LEU A 112 -15.18 -9.13 4.28
CA LEU A 112 -15.10 -10.11 5.36
C LEU A 112 -15.56 -11.50 4.90
N SER A 113 -16.69 -11.56 4.19
CA SER A 113 -17.21 -12.82 3.64
C SER A 113 -16.24 -13.49 2.65
N GLN A 114 -15.61 -12.71 1.78
CA GLN A 114 -14.62 -13.22 0.81
C GLN A 114 -13.36 -13.76 1.51
N ASN A 115 -12.98 -13.17 2.64
CA ASN A 115 -11.80 -13.57 3.41
C ASN A 115 -12.13 -14.55 4.55
N HIS A 116 -13.37 -15.04 4.65
CA HIS A 116 -13.82 -15.93 5.72
C HIS A 116 -13.52 -15.40 7.13
N GLN A 117 -13.63 -14.08 7.32
CA GLN A 117 -13.37 -13.41 8.60
C GLN A 117 -14.67 -12.96 9.25
N THR A 118 -14.74 -13.02 10.57
CA THR A 118 -15.81 -12.39 11.34
C THR A 118 -15.50 -10.92 11.59
N ARG A 119 -16.55 -10.11 11.78
CA ARG A 119 -16.38 -8.68 12.11
C ARG A 119 -15.59 -8.49 13.41
N GLU A 120 -15.81 -9.35 14.40
CA GLU A 120 -15.11 -9.31 15.69
C GLU A 120 -13.62 -9.61 15.54
N SER A 121 -13.24 -10.68 14.81
CA SER A 121 -11.83 -11.00 14.58
C SER A 121 -11.12 -9.89 13.79
N PHE A 122 -11.82 -9.29 12.82
CA PHE A 122 -11.27 -8.19 12.02
C PHE A 122 -11.06 -6.93 12.87
N THR A 123 -12.07 -6.50 13.64
CA THR A 123 -11.93 -5.30 14.50
C THR A 123 -10.87 -5.50 15.59
N ALA A 124 -10.74 -6.71 16.16
CA ALA A 124 -9.68 -7.04 17.10
C ALA A 124 -8.30 -6.94 16.45
N ALA A 125 -8.13 -7.45 15.21
CA ALA A 125 -6.87 -7.35 14.46
C ALA A 125 -6.50 -5.90 14.15
N VAL A 126 -7.46 -5.08 13.69
CA VAL A 126 -7.22 -3.65 13.43
C VAL A 126 -6.84 -2.91 14.72
N ARG A 127 -7.50 -3.20 15.84
CA ARG A 127 -7.17 -2.59 17.13
C ARG A 127 -5.76 -2.96 17.60
N THR A 128 -5.36 -4.23 17.45
CA THR A 128 -4.00 -4.68 17.76
C THR A 128 -2.96 -4.00 16.87
N ALA A 129 -3.25 -3.82 15.58
CA ALA A 129 -2.38 -3.09 14.67
C ALA A 129 -2.26 -1.61 15.05
N ALA A 130 -3.38 -0.95 15.35
CA ALA A 130 -3.41 0.43 15.81
C ALA A 130 -2.60 0.65 17.10
N GLU A 131 -2.70 -0.28 18.05
CA GLU A 131 -1.90 -0.25 19.28
C GLU A 131 -0.40 -0.34 18.98
N LYS A 132 0.02 -1.32 18.16
CA LYS A 132 1.43 -1.49 17.75
C LYS A 132 1.96 -0.26 17.02
N ASN A 133 1.20 0.28 16.10
CA ASN A 133 1.58 1.47 15.33
C ASN A 133 1.71 2.69 16.24
N THR A 134 0.79 2.86 17.18
CA THR A 134 0.85 3.95 18.18
C THR A 134 2.08 3.81 19.06
N ARG A 135 2.40 2.59 19.53
CA ARG A 135 3.58 2.31 20.33
C ARG A 135 4.87 2.62 19.58
N ALA A 136 4.99 2.16 18.32
CA ALA A 136 6.13 2.46 17.47
C ALA A 136 6.30 3.99 17.26
N ARG A 137 5.19 4.69 17.00
CA ARG A 137 5.20 6.15 16.81
C ARG A 137 5.67 6.89 18.08
N MET A 138 5.16 6.52 19.24
CA MET A 138 5.58 7.11 20.51
C MET A 138 7.07 6.88 20.79
N ALA A 139 7.56 5.66 20.52
CA ALA A 139 8.97 5.33 20.68
C ALA A 139 9.85 6.14 19.70
N LEU A 140 9.42 6.29 18.45
CA LEU A 140 10.13 7.13 17.47
C LEU A 140 10.19 8.59 17.90
N LEU A 141 9.09 9.15 18.40
CA LEU A 141 9.06 10.52 18.92
C LEU A 141 10.02 10.70 20.09
N GLN A 142 10.07 9.73 21.00
CA GLN A 142 11.00 9.78 22.13
C GLN A 142 12.47 9.68 21.67
N ILE A 143 12.78 8.83 20.68
CA ILE A 143 14.11 8.75 20.08
C ILE A 143 14.47 10.09 19.42
N ALA A 144 13.55 10.65 18.62
CA ALA A 144 13.77 11.93 17.96
C ALA A 144 14.08 13.06 18.96
N GLN A 145 13.38 13.09 20.10
CA GLN A 145 13.64 14.04 21.19
C GLN A 145 15.00 13.80 21.86
N ASN A 146 15.33 12.56 22.18
CA ASN A 146 16.59 12.20 22.85
C ASN A 146 17.82 12.50 21.97
N GLU A 147 17.69 12.27 20.66
CA GLU A 147 18.76 12.50 19.67
C GLU A 147 18.72 13.92 19.08
N ASN A 148 17.81 14.78 19.54
CA ASN A 148 17.60 16.14 19.02
C ASN A 148 17.40 16.17 17.49
N LEU A 149 16.68 15.18 16.95
CA LEU A 149 16.36 15.11 15.53
C LEU A 149 15.20 16.06 15.21
N VAL A 150 15.53 17.32 14.98
CA VAL A 150 14.56 18.32 14.56
C VAL A 150 14.67 18.49 13.04
N PRO A 151 13.56 18.38 12.29
CA PRO A 151 13.60 18.57 10.84
C PRO A 151 14.03 20.01 10.51
N THR A 152 15.00 20.13 9.62
CA THR A 152 15.41 21.44 9.09
C THR A 152 14.43 21.92 8.02
N GLU A 153 14.42 23.23 7.74
CA GLU A 153 13.61 23.77 6.62
C GLU A 153 13.98 23.11 5.28
N GLU A 154 15.26 22.74 5.10
CA GLU A 154 15.73 22.03 3.91
C GLU A 154 15.13 20.62 3.81
N ASP A 155 15.02 19.89 4.92
CA ASP A 155 14.39 18.58 4.97
C ASP A 155 12.90 18.65 4.63
N ILE A 156 12.23 19.67 5.15
CA ILE A 156 10.82 19.94 4.88
C ILE A 156 10.62 20.26 3.40
N ASP A 157 11.40 21.20 2.85
CA ASP A 157 11.31 21.58 1.43
C ASP A 157 11.65 20.41 0.50
N LYS A 158 12.64 19.59 0.85
CA LYS A 158 12.95 18.36 0.10
C LYS A 158 11.77 17.38 0.10
N THR A 159 11.19 17.11 1.25
CA THR A 159 10.04 16.20 1.38
C THR A 159 8.83 16.70 0.60
N LEU A 160 8.57 18.00 0.64
CA LEU A 160 7.48 18.63 -0.10
C LEU A 160 7.73 18.60 -1.62
N SER A 161 8.99 18.78 -2.06
CA SER A 161 9.38 18.67 -3.47
C SER A 161 9.23 17.25 -4.00
N GLU A 162 9.71 16.24 -3.27
CA GLU A 162 9.52 14.83 -3.61
C GLU A 162 8.02 14.46 -3.70
N ARG A 163 7.21 15.00 -2.79
CA ARG A 163 5.76 14.82 -2.81
C ARG A 163 5.10 15.50 -4.01
N ALA A 164 5.56 16.69 -4.38
CA ALA A 164 5.09 17.44 -5.55
C ALA A 164 5.35 16.65 -6.84
N GLU A 165 6.57 16.15 -7.01
CA GLU A 165 6.95 15.31 -8.17
C GLU A 165 6.08 14.04 -8.25
N ARG A 166 5.90 13.33 -7.13
CA ARG A 166 5.09 12.11 -7.08
C ARG A 166 3.62 12.35 -7.39
N THR A 167 3.07 13.49 -6.95
CA THR A 167 1.65 13.84 -7.16
C THR A 167 1.41 14.63 -8.42
N LYS A 168 2.47 15.01 -9.15
CA LYS A 168 2.42 15.90 -10.34
C LYS A 168 1.71 17.23 -10.05
N LYS A 169 1.90 17.77 -8.86
CA LYS A 169 1.38 19.04 -8.39
C LYS A 169 2.51 20.05 -8.26
N THR A 170 2.18 21.34 -8.21
CA THR A 170 3.16 22.38 -7.90
C THR A 170 3.56 22.35 -6.43
N LEU A 171 4.77 22.82 -6.12
CA LEU A 171 5.25 22.89 -4.74
C LEU A 171 4.33 23.77 -3.87
N GLU A 172 3.77 24.84 -4.43
CA GLU A 172 2.85 25.75 -3.72
C GLU A 172 1.52 25.04 -3.35
N GLU A 173 0.96 24.27 -4.30
CA GLU A 173 -0.25 23.47 -4.01
C GLU A 173 -0.01 22.42 -2.93
N VAL A 174 1.17 21.79 -2.93
CA VAL A 174 1.53 20.80 -1.91
C VAL A 174 1.77 21.47 -0.57
N LYS A 175 2.45 22.63 -0.53
CA LYS A 175 2.63 23.43 0.69
C LYS A 175 1.29 23.86 1.29
N ALA A 176 0.37 24.35 0.47
CA ALA A 176 -0.97 24.78 0.93
C ALA A 176 -1.82 23.63 1.47
N ALA A 177 -1.66 22.42 0.90
CA ALA A 177 -2.38 21.21 1.32
C ALA A 177 -1.73 20.46 2.50
N SER A 178 -0.51 20.84 2.89
CA SER A 178 0.26 20.17 3.94
C SER A 178 0.32 21.05 5.19
N ASN A 179 0.21 20.40 6.37
CA ASN A 179 0.41 21.09 7.64
C ASN A 179 1.92 21.23 7.92
N VAL A 180 2.54 22.28 7.38
CA VAL A 180 3.99 22.55 7.52
C VAL A 180 4.39 22.75 8.97
N GLU A 181 3.51 23.32 9.81
CA GLU A 181 3.78 23.49 11.23
C GLU A 181 3.83 22.17 11.99
N ALA A 182 2.98 21.21 11.64
CA ALA A 182 3.06 19.86 12.19
C ALA A 182 4.33 19.13 11.73
N MET A 183 4.75 19.33 10.47
CA MET A 183 6.02 18.77 9.98
C MET A 183 7.23 19.33 10.75
N ARG A 184 7.24 20.62 11.09
CA ARG A 184 8.30 21.24 11.91
C ARG A 184 8.36 20.66 13.31
N ARG A 185 7.23 20.21 13.86
CA ARG A 185 7.15 19.61 15.20
C ARG A 185 7.31 18.08 15.21
N ASN A 186 7.64 17.47 14.08
CA ASN A 186 7.65 16.01 13.91
C ASN A 186 6.30 15.33 14.21
N GLU A 187 5.20 16.03 14.06
CA GLU A 187 3.84 15.55 14.33
C GLU A 187 3.13 15.02 13.05
N GLY A 188 3.83 15.06 11.92
CA GLY A 188 3.28 14.71 10.60
C GLY A 188 3.43 13.27 10.18
#